data_ea3e08f1cf8592d35873b0c0bfca3a22
#
_entry.id   ea3e08f1cf8592d35873b0c0bfca3a22
#
_cell.length_a   1.000
_cell.length_b   1.000
_cell.length_c   1.000
_cell.angle_alpha   90.00
_cell.angle_beta   90.00
_cell.angle_gamma   90.00
#
_symmetry.space_group_name_H-M   'P 1'
#
loop_
_entity.id
_entity.type
_entity.pdbx_description
1 polymer ?
#
loop_
_entity_poly.entity_id
_entity_poly.type
_entity_poly.pdbx_seq_one_letter_code
_entity_poly.pdbx_strand_id
1 'polypeptide(L)'
;GDHGRMYRGLAPEMVPAMYTLCSRASLILPNTTDAALLLGDPMPGVTGEAELHTAQTQAQRLTRICPRVLITGVAAGRGIACVGADRATGESLVRTPMVPKSFHGTGDIFGAVLVGRLLQGNVLPAAAQAAAVFVADCLKATPDEADERLGVWLESVLPRLMHNPE
;
A
#
# COMPACT_ATOMS: atom_id res chain seq x y z
N GLY A 1 -0.15 3.13 -11.60
CA GLY A 1 0.92 4.10 -11.78
C GLY A 1 1.88 4.08 -10.60
N ASP A 2 3.02 4.74 -10.74
CA ASP A 2 4.00 4.85 -9.64
C ASP A 2 4.84 6.13 -9.81
N HIS A 3 5.39 6.67 -8.69
CA HIS A 3 6.20 7.89 -8.68
C HIS A 3 5.58 9.07 -9.45
N GLY A 4 4.28 9.27 -9.30
CA GLY A 4 3.54 10.35 -9.94
C GLY A 4 3.32 10.17 -11.45
N ARG A 5 3.51 8.96 -11.98
CA ARG A 5 3.36 8.67 -13.42
C ARG A 5 2.53 7.40 -13.63
N MET A 6 1.73 7.41 -14.68
CA MET A 6 1.09 6.18 -15.15
C MET A 6 2.14 5.21 -15.72
N TYR A 7 1.93 3.91 -15.53
CA TYR A 7 2.83 2.90 -16.12
C TYR A 7 2.91 3.04 -17.64
N ARG A 8 4.12 2.86 -18.17
CA ARG A 8 4.35 2.94 -19.61
C ARG A 8 3.48 1.92 -20.35
N GLY A 9 2.83 2.35 -21.42
CA GLY A 9 1.98 1.50 -22.26
C GLY A 9 0.52 1.38 -21.79
N LEU A 10 0.15 1.99 -20.66
CA LEU A 10 -1.26 2.12 -20.29
C LEU A 10 -1.88 3.37 -20.92
N ALA A 11 -3.07 3.20 -21.49
CA ALA A 11 -3.84 4.31 -22.04
C ALA A 11 -4.65 5.03 -20.92
N PRO A 12 -4.95 6.33 -21.09
CA PRO A 12 -5.73 7.10 -20.10
C PRO A 12 -7.08 6.48 -19.75
N GLU A 13 -7.68 5.74 -20.66
CA GLU A 13 -8.96 5.02 -20.51
C GLU A 13 -8.89 3.93 -19.44
N MET A 14 -7.68 3.52 -19.04
CA MET A 14 -7.49 2.58 -17.93
C MET A 14 -8.01 3.16 -16.61
N VAL A 15 -7.93 4.48 -16.39
CA VAL A 15 -8.35 5.11 -15.14
C VAL A 15 -9.86 4.92 -14.88
N PRO A 16 -10.77 5.28 -15.82
CA PRO A 16 -12.19 5.03 -15.61
C PRO A 16 -12.55 3.54 -15.53
N ALA A 17 -11.82 2.66 -16.22
CA ALA A 17 -11.99 1.22 -16.08
C ALA A 17 -11.64 0.73 -14.68
N MET A 18 -10.50 1.17 -14.13
CA MET A 18 -10.10 0.87 -12.76
C MET A 18 -11.06 1.46 -11.73
N TYR A 19 -11.57 2.68 -11.94
CA TYR A 19 -12.60 3.26 -11.09
C TYR A 19 -13.84 2.36 -11.00
N THR A 20 -14.31 1.86 -12.14
CA THR A 20 -15.44 0.92 -12.20
C THR A 20 -15.15 -0.37 -11.44
N LEU A 21 -13.94 -0.91 -11.56
CA LEU A 21 -13.52 -2.10 -10.82
C LEU A 21 -13.46 -1.83 -9.30
N CYS A 22 -12.85 -0.72 -8.90
CA CYS A 22 -12.77 -0.29 -7.50
C CYS A 22 -14.15 -0.13 -6.85
N SER A 23 -15.16 0.33 -7.59
CA SER A 23 -16.52 0.48 -7.06
C SER A 23 -17.22 -0.83 -6.70
N ARG A 24 -16.69 -1.96 -7.18
CA ARG A 24 -17.19 -3.32 -6.89
C ARG A 24 -16.33 -4.05 -5.86
N ALA A 25 -15.23 -3.46 -5.44
CA ALA A 25 -14.34 -4.05 -4.45
C ALA A 25 -14.83 -3.79 -3.03
N SER A 26 -14.48 -4.68 -2.11
CA SER A 26 -14.69 -4.49 -0.67
C SER A 26 -13.50 -3.79 0.03
N LEU A 27 -12.35 -3.76 -0.62
CA LEU A 27 -11.13 -3.09 -0.19
C LEU A 27 -10.29 -2.74 -1.42
N ILE A 28 -9.71 -1.54 -1.45
CA ILE A 28 -8.73 -1.13 -2.46
C ILE A 28 -7.42 -0.72 -1.80
N LEU A 29 -6.31 -0.99 -2.49
CA LEU A 29 -4.94 -0.76 -2.02
C LEU A 29 -4.16 0.12 -3.01
N PRO A 30 -4.59 1.37 -3.27
CA PRO A 30 -3.84 2.25 -4.14
C PRO A 30 -2.54 2.70 -3.48
N ASN A 31 -1.49 2.97 -4.27
CA ASN A 31 -0.41 3.84 -3.83
C ASN A 31 -0.82 5.32 -3.98
N THR A 32 0.05 6.26 -3.62
CA THR A 32 -0.24 7.70 -3.69
C THR A 32 -0.53 8.18 -5.12
N THR A 33 0.14 7.61 -6.13
CA THR A 33 -0.09 7.89 -7.55
C THR A 33 -1.45 7.38 -8.00
N ASP A 34 -1.80 6.15 -7.65
CA ASP A 34 -3.09 5.54 -8.01
C ASP A 34 -4.27 6.26 -7.33
N ALA A 35 -4.09 6.70 -6.08
CA ALA A 35 -5.09 7.49 -5.37
C ALA A 35 -5.37 8.82 -6.09
N ALA A 36 -4.32 9.53 -6.51
CA ALA A 36 -4.43 10.77 -7.27
C ALA A 36 -5.13 10.54 -8.62
N LEU A 37 -4.75 9.48 -9.37
CA LEU A 37 -5.38 9.14 -10.64
C LEU A 37 -6.88 8.83 -10.49
N LEU A 38 -7.26 8.03 -9.50
CA LEU A 38 -8.66 7.66 -9.25
C LEU A 38 -9.53 8.88 -8.88
N LEU A 39 -8.94 9.88 -8.23
CA LEU A 39 -9.64 11.08 -7.78
C LEU A 39 -9.56 12.25 -8.78
N GLY A 40 -8.72 12.15 -9.81
CA GLY A 40 -8.41 13.27 -10.71
C GLY A 40 -7.64 14.39 -10.01
N ASP A 41 -6.91 14.08 -8.95
CA ASP A 41 -6.08 15.04 -8.22
C ASP A 41 -4.73 15.29 -8.93
N PRO A 42 -4.05 16.40 -8.61
CA PRO A 42 -2.66 16.58 -9.02
C PRO A 42 -1.78 15.43 -8.54
N MET A 43 -0.79 15.07 -9.35
CA MET A 43 0.16 14.02 -8.99
C MET A 43 0.91 14.38 -7.72
N PRO A 44 1.24 13.40 -6.86
CA PRO A 44 1.99 13.67 -5.64
C PRO A 44 3.35 14.28 -5.97
N GLY A 45 3.59 15.45 -5.41
CA GLY A 45 4.85 16.20 -5.56
C GLY A 45 5.36 16.70 -4.22
N VAL A 46 4.63 16.39 -3.14
CA VAL A 46 4.97 16.74 -1.75
C VAL A 46 5.49 15.53 -1.02
N THR A 47 6.30 15.76 -0.01
CA THR A 47 6.91 14.70 0.82
C THR A 47 6.69 14.99 2.30
N GLY A 48 6.80 13.98 3.12
CA GLY A 48 6.69 14.09 4.58
C GLY A 48 5.26 14.29 5.07
N GLU A 49 5.06 15.15 6.07
CA GLU A 49 3.76 15.33 6.73
C GLU A 49 2.68 15.91 5.78
N ALA A 50 3.07 16.72 4.78
CA ALA A 50 2.14 17.23 3.77
C ALA A 50 1.59 16.10 2.88
N GLU A 51 2.41 15.12 2.52
CA GLU A 51 1.98 13.93 1.79
C GLU A 51 1.04 13.09 2.63
N LEU A 52 1.34 12.91 3.92
CA LEU A 52 0.50 12.18 4.86
C LEU A 52 -0.90 12.79 4.96
N HIS A 53 -0.99 14.11 5.13
CA HIS A 53 -2.28 14.82 5.18
C HIS A 53 -3.07 14.69 3.87
N THR A 54 -2.38 14.79 2.74
CA THR A 54 -2.99 14.57 1.42
C THR A 54 -3.55 13.16 1.31
N ALA A 55 -2.78 12.14 1.69
CA ALA A 55 -3.21 10.75 1.65
C ALA A 55 -4.40 10.48 2.58
N GLN A 56 -4.47 11.10 3.77
CA GLN A 56 -5.62 11.01 4.67
C GLN A 56 -6.89 11.55 4.00
N THR A 57 -6.80 12.74 3.41
CA THR A 57 -7.92 13.35 2.69
C THR A 57 -8.35 12.50 1.49
N GLN A 58 -7.39 11.96 0.73
CA GLN A 58 -7.67 11.10 -0.41
C GLN A 58 -8.31 9.78 0.01
N ALA A 59 -7.82 9.15 1.08
CA ALA A 59 -8.39 7.91 1.61
C ALA A 59 -9.87 8.11 1.99
N GLN A 60 -10.21 9.18 2.69
CA GLN A 60 -11.59 9.52 3.01
C GLN A 60 -12.45 9.72 1.76
N ARG A 61 -11.97 10.46 0.75
CA ARG A 61 -12.70 10.69 -0.50
C ARG A 61 -12.91 9.39 -1.27
N LEU A 62 -11.93 8.50 -1.32
CA LEU A 62 -12.00 7.19 -1.96
C LEU A 62 -13.00 6.25 -1.29
N THR A 63 -13.37 6.46 -0.03
CA THR A 63 -14.45 5.68 0.60
C THR A 63 -15.81 5.87 -0.10
N ARG A 64 -16.00 6.92 -0.87
CA ARG A 64 -17.20 7.09 -1.71
C ARG A 64 -17.28 6.05 -2.83
N ILE A 65 -16.12 5.53 -3.27
CA ILE A 65 -16.00 4.54 -4.35
C ILE A 65 -16.00 3.13 -3.76
N CYS A 66 -15.16 2.87 -2.75
CA CYS A 66 -14.99 1.58 -2.12
C CYS A 66 -15.12 1.71 -0.59
N PRO A 67 -15.83 0.82 0.13
CA PRO A 67 -16.08 0.98 1.56
C PRO A 67 -14.81 0.99 2.40
N ARG A 68 -13.75 0.31 1.98
CA ARG A 68 -12.46 0.25 2.67
C ARG A 68 -11.33 0.62 1.72
N VAL A 69 -10.47 1.51 2.17
CA VAL A 69 -9.34 2.04 1.42
C VAL A 69 -8.09 1.97 2.28
N LEU A 70 -6.98 1.56 1.71
CA LEU A 70 -5.67 1.63 2.35
C LEU A 70 -4.65 2.17 1.34
N ILE A 71 -4.28 3.44 1.44
CA ILE A 71 -3.24 4.05 0.62
C ILE A 71 -1.89 3.62 1.15
N THR A 72 -1.06 3.02 0.32
CA THR A 72 0.26 2.50 0.65
C THR A 72 1.38 3.39 0.15
N GLY A 73 2.59 3.23 0.69
CA GLY A 73 3.78 3.91 0.20
C GLY A 73 3.84 5.41 0.51
N VAL A 74 3.07 5.88 1.51
CA VAL A 74 3.04 7.30 1.89
C VAL A 74 4.31 7.65 2.67
N ALA A 75 5.06 8.66 2.23
CA ALA A 75 6.23 9.12 2.98
C ALA A 75 5.79 9.80 4.29
N ALA A 76 6.37 9.38 5.40
CA ALA A 76 6.02 9.88 6.75
C ALA A 76 7.29 10.09 7.59
N GLY A 77 7.91 11.25 7.44
CA GLY A 77 9.16 11.58 8.11
C GLY A 77 10.30 10.65 7.66
N ARG A 78 10.86 9.87 8.60
CA ARG A 78 11.92 8.89 8.31
C ARG A 78 11.38 7.48 7.99
N GLY A 79 10.08 7.34 7.79
CA GLY A 79 9.41 6.06 7.57
C GLY A 79 8.45 6.10 6.39
N ILE A 80 7.74 4.99 6.25
CA ILE A 80 6.62 4.81 5.32
C ILE A 80 5.36 4.59 6.12
N ALA A 81 4.26 5.13 5.65
CA ALA A 81 2.94 4.91 6.23
C ALA A 81 1.99 4.23 5.25
N CYS A 82 1.03 3.50 5.83
CA CYS A 82 -0.21 3.14 5.17
C CYS A 82 -1.35 3.93 5.83
N VAL A 83 -2.13 4.61 5.02
CA VAL A 83 -3.24 5.46 5.45
C VAL A 83 -4.55 4.79 5.09
N GLY A 84 -5.31 4.40 6.09
CA GLY A 84 -6.59 3.71 5.92
C GLY A 84 -7.79 4.61 6.18
N ALA A 85 -8.87 4.34 5.45
CA ALA A 85 -10.20 4.84 5.74
C ALA A 85 -11.23 3.74 5.51
N ASP A 86 -12.10 3.52 6.49
CA ASP A 86 -13.16 2.53 6.47
C ASP A 86 -14.47 3.20 6.89
N ARG A 87 -15.53 3.00 6.12
CA ARG A 87 -16.84 3.60 6.42
C ARG A 87 -17.42 3.17 7.76
N ALA A 88 -17.07 1.96 8.23
CA ALA A 88 -17.60 1.40 9.47
C ALA A 88 -16.73 1.74 10.68
N THR A 89 -15.40 1.75 10.53
CA THR A 89 -14.46 1.86 11.66
C THR A 89 -13.66 3.17 11.68
N GLY A 90 -13.76 3.99 10.63
CA GLY A 90 -13.07 5.26 10.54
C GLY A 90 -11.66 5.17 9.98
N GLU A 91 -10.81 6.11 10.39
CA GLU A 91 -9.45 6.24 9.89
C GLU A 91 -8.46 5.36 10.63
N SER A 92 -7.39 5.00 9.94
CA SER A 92 -6.26 4.30 10.53
C SER A 92 -4.94 4.77 9.91
N LEU A 93 -3.88 4.69 10.70
CA LEU A 93 -2.53 5.04 10.29
C LEU A 93 -1.56 3.97 10.82
N VAL A 94 -0.85 3.33 9.89
CA VAL A 94 0.19 2.37 10.21
C VAL A 94 1.52 2.93 9.73
N ARG A 95 2.50 3.04 10.61
CA ARG A 95 3.84 3.54 10.30
C ARG A 95 4.88 2.43 10.47
N THR A 96 5.82 2.35 9.54
CA THR A 96 6.97 1.46 9.62
C THR A 96 8.25 2.23 9.27
N PRO A 97 9.39 1.87 9.87
CA PRO A 97 10.67 2.41 9.44
C PRO A 97 10.90 2.14 7.94
N MET A 98 11.46 3.13 7.23
CA MET A 98 11.86 2.94 5.84
C MET A 98 13.06 2.00 5.77
N VAL A 99 12.97 1.01 4.89
CA VAL A 99 14.13 0.26 4.43
C VAL A 99 14.57 0.90 3.12
N PRO A 100 15.79 1.44 3.00
CA PRO A 100 16.23 2.21 1.82
C PRO A 100 16.58 1.29 0.63
N LYS A 101 15.64 0.43 0.26
CA LYS A 101 15.73 -0.51 -0.86
C LYS A 101 14.43 -0.46 -1.66
N SER A 102 14.54 -0.56 -2.98
CA SER A 102 13.40 -0.61 -3.90
C SER A 102 13.48 -1.89 -4.71
N PHE A 103 12.45 -2.71 -4.66
CA PHE A 103 12.33 -3.96 -5.41
C PHE A 103 10.94 -4.10 -5.98
N HIS A 104 10.83 -4.72 -7.16
CA HIS A 104 9.53 -5.04 -7.74
C HIS A 104 8.78 -6.06 -6.90
N GLY A 105 7.44 -6.01 -6.92
CA GLY A 105 6.57 -6.98 -6.26
C GLY A 105 6.32 -6.74 -4.76
N THR A 106 6.93 -5.75 -4.14
CA THR A 106 6.68 -5.44 -2.71
C THR A 106 5.22 -5.11 -2.42
N GLY A 107 4.53 -4.43 -3.35
CA GLY A 107 3.10 -4.14 -3.27
C GLY A 107 2.23 -5.41 -3.34
N ASP A 108 2.61 -6.38 -4.19
CA ASP A 108 1.90 -7.65 -4.34
C ASP A 108 2.05 -8.50 -3.08
N ILE A 109 3.26 -8.57 -2.51
CA ILE A 109 3.53 -9.25 -1.24
C ILE A 109 2.73 -8.59 -0.11
N PHE A 110 2.73 -7.26 -0.03
CA PHE A 110 1.93 -6.52 0.95
C PHE A 110 0.46 -6.90 0.85
N GLY A 111 -0.11 -6.86 -0.36
CA GLY A 111 -1.51 -7.21 -0.61
C GLY A 111 -1.83 -8.65 -0.24
N ALA A 112 -0.96 -9.61 -0.57
CA ALA A 112 -1.14 -11.02 -0.24
C ALA A 112 -1.17 -11.26 1.28
N VAL A 113 -0.20 -10.69 2.02
CA VAL A 113 -0.15 -10.82 3.49
C VAL A 113 -1.34 -10.14 4.14
N LEU A 114 -1.71 -8.93 3.69
CA LEU A 114 -2.87 -8.19 4.18
C LEU A 114 -4.15 -9.03 4.05
N VAL A 115 -4.41 -9.56 2.85
CA VAL A 115 -5.61 -10.38 2.59
C VAL A 115 -5.59 -11.64 3.45
N GLY A 116 -4.46 -12.33 3.55
CA GLY A 116 -4.31 -13.50 4.42
C GLY A 116 -4.67 -13.19 5.88
N ARG A 117 -4.18 -12.07 6.43
CA ARG A 117 -4.49 -11.64 7.80
C ARG A 117 -5.96 -11.24 7.98
N LEU A 118 -6.56 -10.56 7.01
CA LEU A 118 -7.99 -10.23 7.04
C LEU A 118 -8.86 -11.49 7.03
N LEU A 119 -8.50 -12.50 6.24
CA LEU A 119 -9.21 -13.80 6.21
C LEU A 119 -9.07 -14.59 7.51
N GLN A 120 -8.02 -14.35 8.28
CA GLN A 120 -7.83 -14.88 9.64
C GLN A 120 -8.60 -14.08 10.70
N GLY A 121 -9.39 -13.06 10.31
CA GLY A 121 -10.21 -12.26 11.22
C GLY A 121 -9.53 -11.03 11.83
N ASN A 122 -8.31 -10.69 11.40
CA ASN A 122 -7.65 -9.48 11.87
C ASN A 122 -8.38 -8.23 11.36
N VAL A 123 -8.41 -7.17 12.16
CA VAL A 123 -8.88 -5.84 11.73
C VAL A 123 -7.89 -5.20 10.76
N LEU A 124 -8.37 -4.31 9.88
CA LEU A 124 -7.58 -3.71 8.82
C LEU A 124 -6.25 -3.09 9.30
N PRO A 125 -6.18 -2.30 10.40
CA PRO A 125 -4.91 -1.73 10.86
C PRO A 125 -3.89 -2.80 11.29
N ALA A 126 -4.34 -3.86 11.97
CA ALA A 126 -3.46 -4.95 12.42
C ALA A 126 -2.95 -5.77 11.22
N ALA A 127 -3.82 -6.07 10.25
CA ALA A 127 -3.45 -6.74 9.02
C ALA A 127 -2.44 -5.90 8.20
N ALA A 128 -2.64 -4.59 8.11
CA ALA A 128 -1.74 -3.67 7.43
C ALA A 128 -0.37 -3.57 8.13
N GLN A 129 -0.36 -3.55 9.46
CA GLN A 129 0.88 -3.56 10.25
C GLN A 129 1.68 -4.85 9.99
N ALA A 130 1.02 -6.01 10.03
CA ALA A 130 1.67 -7.29 9.76
C ALA A 130 2.25 -7.35 8.34
N ALA A 131 1.49 -6.88 7.34
CA ALA A 131 1.95 -6.82 5.95
C ALA A 131 3.15 -5.88 5.78
N ALA A 132 3.12 -4.69 6.37
CA ALA A 132 4.21 -3.72 6.29
C ALA A 132 5.50 -4.23 6.96
N VAL A 133 5.38 -4.87 8.13
CA VAL A 133 6.53 -5.50 8.81
C VAL A 133 7.11 -6.63 7.98
N PHE A 134 6.27 -7.49 7.41
CA PHE A 134 6.72 -8.60 6.57
C PHE A 134 7.49 -8.12 5.34
N VAL A 135 6.98 -7.11 4.62
CA VAL A 135 7.67 -6.51 3.47
C VAL A 135 9.01 -5.90 3.90
N ALA A 136 9.05 -5.18 5.03
CA ALA A 136 10.29 -4.62 5.54
C ALA A 136 11.32 -5.70 5.89
N ASP A 137 10.88 -6.84 6.42
CA ASP A 137 11.76 -7.97 6.72
C ASP A 137 12.27 -8.67 5.45
N CYS A 138 11.45 -8.81 4.41
CA CYS A 138 11.88 -9.28 3.10
C CYS A 138 12.95 -8.36 2.48
N LEU A 139 12.73 -7.03 2.54
CA LEU A 139 13.70 -6.06 2.05
C LEU A 139 15.03 -6.14 2.80
N LYS A 140 15.02 -6.33 4.14
CA LYS A 140 16.24 -6.51 4.94
C LYS A 140 16.96 -7.81 4.62
N ALA A 141 16.22 -8.90 4.35
CA ALA A 141 16.78 -10.20 4.01
C ALA A 141 17.38 -10.25 2.59
N THR A 142 16.95 -9.33 1.70
CA THR A 142 17.45 -9.26 0.33
C THR A 142 18.80 -8.57 0.30
N PRO A 143 19.87 -9.21 -0.29
CA PRO A 143 21.16 -8.57 -0.47
C PRO A 143 21.09 -7.27 -1.27
N ASP A 144 22.03 -6.34 -1.02
CA ASP A 144 22.09 -5.06 -1.71
C ASP A 144 22.41 -5.21 -3.20
N GLU A 145 23.13 -6.28 -3.56
CA GLU A 145 23.54 -6.61 -4.92
C GLU A 145 22.48 -7.39 -5.72
N ALA A 146 21.35 -7.73 -5.09
CA ALA A 146 20.29 -8.48 -5.77
C ALA A 146 19.67 -7.66 -6.93
N ASP A 147 19.31 -8.35 -8.00
CA ASP A 147 18.63 -7.71 -9.14
C ASP A 147 17.23 -7.28 -8.72
N GLU A 148 16.99 -5.97 -8.69
CA GLU A 148 15.71 -5.37 -8.27
C GLU A 148 14.51 -5.91 -9.06
N ARG A 149 14.72 -6.35 -10.31
CA ARG A 149 13.69 -6.89 -11.20
C ARG A 149 13.19 -8.27 -10.79
N LEU A 150 14.00 -9.02 -10.03
CA LEU A 150 13.66 -10.38 -9.56
C LEU A 150 12.82 -10.35 -8.27
N GLY A 151 12.60 -9.17 -7.70
CA GLY A 151 11.86 -9.01 -6.46
C GLY A 151 12.71 -9.30 -5.21
N VAL A 152 12.05 -9.29 -4.06
CA VAL A 152 12.69 -9.52 -2.76
C VAL A 152 12.81 -11.01 -2.44
N TRP A 153 13.80 -11.36 -1.63
CA TRP A 153 13.96 -12.70 -1.09
C TRP A 153 12.96 -12.94 0.05
N LEU A 154 11.85 -13.57 -0.26
CA LEU A 154 10.77 -13.78 0.70
C LEU A 154 10.84 -15.17 1.38
N GLU A 155 11.51 -16.16 0.79
CA GLU A 155 11.49 -17.55 1.23
C GLU A 155 12.03 -17.71 2.66
N SER A 156 13.11 -17.01 2.99
CA SER A 156 13.72 -17.04 4.33
C SER A 156 12.86 -16.37 5.41
N VAL A 157 11.90 -15.54 4.99
CA VAL A 157 11.02 -14.77 5.89
C VAL A 157 9.64 -15.42 6.04
N LEU A 158 9.24 -16.29 5.08
CA LEU A 158 7.93 -16.98 5.10
C LEU A 158 7.58 -17.64 6.44
N PRO A 159 8.49 -18.30 7.17
CA PRO A 159 8.17 -18.92 8.46
C PRO A 159 7.58 -17.93 9.48
N ARG A 160 7.88 -16.62 9.38
CA ARG A 160 7.33 -15.59 10.27
C ARG A 160 5.82 -15.39 10.10
N LEU A 161 5.25 -15.74 8.94
CA LEU A 161 3.81 -15.68 8.72
C LEU A 161 3.06 -16.81 9.43
N MET A 162 3.74 -17.91 9.75
CA MET A 162 3.15 -19.09 10.41
C MET A 162 3.01 -18.90 11.91
N HIS A 163 3.75 -17.96 12.49
CA HIS A 163 3.68 -17.65 13.91
C HIS A 163 2.77 -16.42 14.06
N ASN A 164 1.61 -16.61 14.70
CA ASN A 164 0.82 -15.44 15.17
C ASN A 164 1.69 -14.73 16.22
N PRO A 165 1.92 -13.40 16.12
CA PRO A 165 2.35 -12.67 17.29
C PRO A 165 1.25 -12.77 18.33
N GLU A 166 1.60 -13.37 19.49
CA GLU A 166 0.75 -13.34 20.69
C GLU A 166 0.47 -11.92 21.12
#